data_0b95132559e077a314ebd688718ab8b3
#
_entry.id   0b95132559e077a314ebd688718ab8b3
#
_cell.length_a   1.000
_cell.length_b   1.000
_cell.length_c   1.000
_cell.angle_alpha   90.00
_cell.angle_beta   90.00
_cell.angle_gamma   90.00
#
_symmetry.space_group_name_H-M   'P 1'
#
loop_
_entity.id
_entity.type
_entity.pdbx_description
1 polymer ?
#
loop_
_entity_poly.entity_id
_entity_poly.type
_entity_poly.pdbx_seq_one_letter_code
_entity_poly.pdbx_strand_id
1 'polypeptide(L)'
;MLSKKSEGEGQILTFFSMASAVGKTVLAVNFAAALAERGFRVCLADLDLQFGDVCNYLALAPEQTLYDYSEANEATRNAAAFVTPTAFGFDVLAAPKELDEAFIMNADIVSSAVNQLQAAYDFVILDTTTGFSAINLSLLELTDVLYLPCVVDFIPSIKNLKCGIDTLHKLQFDWQRVRLILNRNKAETQISVKDVEALLGRPFQYFIGNDYRGVTQSIKEGKPVVLTDKDSRLADEISNVFSSELGEQEESGGFSKWFSGLWK
;
A
#
# COMPACT_ATOMS: atom_id res chain seq x y z
N MET A 1 -4.18 -14.19 5.74
CA MET A 1 -2.94 -14.28 6.52
C MET A 1 -1.79 -14.01 5.59
N LEU A 2 -0.98 -13.00 5.92
CA LEU A 2 0.33 -12.80 5.31
C LEU A 2 1.22 -13.94 5.83
N SER A 3 1.60 -14.85 4.97
CA SER A 3 2.56 -15.91 5.32
C SER A 3 3.69 -15.85 4.29
N LYS A 4 4.95 -16.03 4.70
CA LYS A 4 6.00 -16.29 3.71
C LYS A 4 5.47 -17.36 2.75
N LYS A 5 5.28 -17.02 1.47
CA LYS A 5 5.17 -18.03 0.42
C LYS A 5 6.46 -18.88 0.46
N SER A 6 6.43 -20.07 -0.08
CA SER A 6 7.61 -20.96 -0.18
C SER A 6 8.88 -20.17 -0.52
N GLU A 7 10.03 -20.57 0.02
CA GLU A 7 11.33 -19.90 -0.17
C GLU A 7 11.49 -19.40 -1.62
N GLY A 8 11.52 -18.07 -1.80
CA GLY A 8 11.82 -17.41 -3.07
C GLY A 8 10.71 -16.59 -3.70
N GLU A 9 9.49 -16.53 -3.16
CA GLU A 9 8.39 -15.74 -3.73
C GLU A 9 7.80 -14.77 -2.71
N GLY A 10 8.00 -13.45 -2.94
CA GLY A 10 7.45 -12.39 -2.12
C GLY A 10 5.93 -12.25 -2.25
N GLN A 11 5.30 -11.51 -1.34
CA GLN A 11 3.88 -11.18 -1.40
C GLN A 11 3.64 -9.80 -2.00
N ILE A 12 2.61 -9.70 -2.85
CA ILE A 12 2.18 -8.44 -3.46
C ILE A 12 0.97 -7.90 -2.68
N LEU A 13 1.15 -6.73 -2.07
CA LEU A 13 0.16 -5.99 -1.30
C LEU A 13 -0.27 -4.77 -2.10
N THR A 14 -1.50 -4.71 -2.57
CA THR A 14 -1.96 -3.62 -3.44
C THR A 14 -2.91 -2.69 -2.70
N PHE A 15 -2.61 -1.40 -2.69
CA PHE A 15 -3.51 -0.33 -2.28
C PHE A 15 -4.26 0.20 -3.49
N PHE A 16 -5.56 -0.05 -3.54
CA PHE A 16 -6.42 0.32 -4.66
C PHE A 16 -7.68 1.05 -4.16
N SER A 17 -8.20 1.98 -4.93
CA SER A 17 -9.43 2.67 -4.55
C SER A 17 -10.24 3.13 -5.76
N MET A 18 -11.53 3.39 -5.53
CA MET A 18 -12.48 3.93 -6.51
C MET A 18 -12.68 5.44 -6.34
N ALA A 19 -11.97 6.05 -5.41
CA ALA A 19 -12.03 7.49 -5.16
C ALA A 19 -10.62 8.02 -4.85
N SER A 20 -10.34 9.24 -5.29
CA SER A 20 -9.11 9.94 -4.97
C SER A 20 -9.11 10.41 -3.52
N ALA A 21 -7.94 10.78 -3.01
CA ALA A 21 -7.75 11.36 -1.68
C ALA A 21 -8.25 10.52 -0.49
N VAL A 22 -8.42 9.21 -0.65
CA VAL A 22 -8.77 8.29 0.44
C VAL A 22 -7.57 7.87 1.29
N GLY A 23 -6.35 8.30 0.92
CA GLY A 23 -5.12 8.08 1.69
C GLY A 23 -4.33 6.84 1.27
N LYS A 24 -4.46 6.34 0.03
CA LYS A 24 -3.68 5.19 -0.47
C LYS A 24 -2.18 5.35 -0.21
N THR A 25 -1.57 6.39 -0.77
CA THR A 25 -0.12 6.66 -0.66
C THR A 25 0.33 6.75 0.80
N VAL A 26 -0.44 7.45 1.66
CA VAL A 26 -0.13 7.55 3.10
C VAL A 26 -0.10 6.14 3.73
N LEU A 27 -1.10 5.32 3.46
CA LEU A 27 -1.15 3.96 3.99
C LEU A 27 -0.02 3.11 3.41
N ALA A 28 0.21 3.13 2.09
CA ALA A 28 1.24 2.35 1.42
C ALA A 28 2.65 2.65 1.99
N VAL A 29 3.00 3.94 2.14
CA VAL A 29 4.27 4.38 2.73
C VAL A 29 4.44 3.88 4.17
N ASN A 30 3.39 4.03 4.99
CA ASN A 30 3.46 3.62 6.39
C ASN A 30 3.45 2.10 6.55
N PHE A 31 2.77 1.38 5.65
CA PHE A 31 2.83 -0.07 5.59
C PHE A 31 4.24 -0.56 5.19
N ALA A 32 4.87 0.07 4.21
CA ALA A 32 6.24 -0.26 3.83
C ALA A 32 7.21 -0.09 5.00
N ALA A 33 7.12 1.04 5.70
CA ALA A 33 7.96 1.33 6.86
C ALA A 33 7.73 0.33 8.01
N ALA A 34 6.47 0.00 8.32
CA ALA A 34 6.14 -0.93 9.40
C ALA A 34 6.59 -2.37 9.12
N LEU A 35 6.58 -2.82 7.87
CA LEU A 35 7.13 -4.13 7.48
C LEU A 35 8.66 -4.14 7.50
N ALA A 36 9.29 -3.07 7.01
CA ALA A 36 10.74 -2.91 7.05
C ALA A 36 11.27 -2.91 8.49
N GLU A 37 10.56 -2.24 9.42
CA GLU A 37 10.88 -2.24 10.85
C GLU A 37 10.84 -3.64 11.48
N ARG A 38 10.05 -4.54 10.93
CA ARG A 38 10.01 -5.98 11.32
C ARG A 38 11.10 -6.82 10.65
N GLY A 39 12.00 -6.21 9.89
CA GLY A 39 13.14 -6.87 9.25
C GLY A 39 12.84 -7.55 7.92
N PHE A 40 11.68 -7.29 7.32
CA PHE A 40 11.38 -7.77 5.98
C PHE A 40 12.05 -6.91 4.90
N ARG A 41 12.46 -7.54 3.79
CA ARG A 41 12.88 -6.83 2.58
C ARG A 41 11.62 -6.33 1.87
N VAL A 42 11.46 -5.02 1.77
CA VAL A 42 10.24 -4.38 1.25
C VAL A 42 10.58 -3.46 0.09
N CYS A 43 9.81 -3.55 -0.98
CA CYS A 43 9.79 -2.56 -2.05
C CYS A 43 8.41 -1.91 -2.14
N LEU A 44 8.36 -0.59 -2.15
CA LEU A 44 7.17 0.20 -2.44
C LEU A 44 7.25 0.69 -3.89
N ALA A 45 6.34 0.23 -4.75
CA ALA A 45 6.23 0.69 -6.13
C ALA A 45 5.15 1.76 -6.24
N ASP A 46 5.54 2.95 -6.68
CA ASP A 46 4.63 4.04 -7.01
C ASP A 46 4.08 3.85 -8.42
N LEU A 47 2.85 3.34 -8.50
CA LEU A 47 2.15 3.04 -9.73
C LEU A 47 0.99 4.02 -10.01
N ASP A 48 0.95 5.15 -9.30
CA ASP A 48 0.20 6.33 -9.75
C ASP A 48 1.07 7.10 -10.77
N LEU A 49 1.16 6.52 -11.97
CA LEU A 49 2.17 6.87 -12.97
C LEU A 49 2.16 8.34 -13.40
N GLN A 50 1.03 9.03 -13.29
CA GLN A 50 0.89 10.42 -13.73
C GLN A 50 1.07 11.43 -12.58
N PHE A 51 0.71 11.04 -11.35
CA PHE A 51 0.69 11.93 -10.20
C PHE A 51 1.25 11.23 -8.95
N GLY A 52 2.30 10.41 -9.13
CA GLY A 52 2.94 9.67 -8.05
C GLY A 52 3.47 10.59 -6.96
N ASP A 53 3.09 10.32 -5.71
CA ASP A 53 3.40 11.15 -4.56
C ASP A 53 4.33 10.46 -3.54
N VAL A 54 4.74 9.21 -3.77
CA VAL A 54 5.60 8.48 -2.84
C VAL A 54 6.94 9.21 -2.62
N CYS A 55 7.59 9.61 -3.72
CA CYS A 55 8.87 10.34 -3.62
C CYS A 55 8.71 11.71 -2.97
N ASN A 56 7.62 12.42 -3.26
CA ASN A 56 7.30 13.70 -2.63
C ASN A 56 7.05 13.52 -1.12
N TYR A 57 6.30 12.49 -0.74
CA TYR A 57 6.05 12.16 0.67
C TYR A 57 7.35 11.93 1.44
N LEU A 58 8.29 11.18 0.84
CA LEU A 58 9.53 10.73 1.49
C LEU A 58 10.70 11.70 1.28
N ALA A 59 10.48 12.84 0.61
CA ALA A 59 11.53 13.78 0.20
C ALA A 59 12.69 13.07 -0.54
N LEU A 60 12.36 12.09 -1.40
CA LEU A 60 13.32 11.35 -2.20
C LEU A 60 13.55 12.03 -3.56
N ALA A 61 14.80 11.95 -4.03
CA ALA A 61 15.17 12.35 -5.37
C ALA A 61 15.69 11.12 -6.13
N PRO A 62 14.81 10.31 -6.77
CA PRO A 62 15.21 9.09 -7.43
C PRO A 62 16.09 9.40 -8.65
N GLU A 63 17.21 8.69 -8.80
CA GLU A 63 18.04 8.77 -10.01
C GLU A 63 17.36 8.06 -11.16
N GLN A 64 16.76 6.90 -10.89
CA GLN A 64 16.05 6.04 -11.84
C GLN A 64 14.60 5.82 -11.42
N THR A 65 13.75 5.55 -12.42
CA THR A 65 12.31 5.38 -12.27
C THR A 65 11.82 4.15 -13.02
N LEU A 66 10.54 3.87 -12.95
CA LEU A 66 9.88 2.85 -13.77
C LEU A 66 10.01 3.15 -15.28
N TYR A 67 10.12 4.44 -15.67
CA TYR A 67 10.39 4.81 -17.06
C TYR A 67 11.77 4.34 -17.52
N ASP A 68 12.82 4.59 -16.72
CA ASP A 68 14.18 4.12 -17.04
C ASP A 68 14.23 2.59 -17.13
N TYR A 69 13.47 1.88 -16.30
CA TYR A 69 13.30 0.43 -16.41
C TYR A 69 12.66 0.06 -17.76
N SER A 70 11.66 0.80 -18.24
CA SER A 70 10.98 0.51 -19.50
C SER A 70 11.89 0.67 -20.72
N GLU A 71 12.80 1.65 -20.68
CA GLU A 71 13.77 1.94 -21.75
C GLU A 71 14.98 1.00 -21.73
N ALA A 72 15.20 0.27 -20.63
CA ALA A 72 16.31 -0.66 -20.52
C ALA A 72 16.12 -1.90 -21.43
N ASN A 73 17.23 -2.53 -21.79
CA ASN A 73 17.22 -3.73 -22.63
C ASN A 73 16.40 -4.85 -21.97
N GLU A 74 15.31 -5.24 -22.59
CA GLU A 74 14.34 -6.21 -22.07
C GLU A 74 14.97 -7.55 -21.65
N ALA A 75 15.99 -8.03 -22.40
CA ALA A 75 16.64 -9.31 -22.11
C ALA A 75 17.51 -9.28 -20.84
N THR A 76 17.91 -8.11 -20.36
CA THR A 76 18.87 -7.96 -19.24
C THR A 76 18.37 -7.07 -18.11
N ARG A 77 17.25 -6.34 -18.30
CA ARG A 77 16.72 -5.44 -17.29
C ARG A 77 16.25 -6.21 -16.05
N ASN A 78 16.53 -5.66 -14.88
CA ASN A 78 16.10 -6.16 -13.59
C ASN A 78 15.52 -5.02 -12.77
N ALA A 79 14.24 -5.07 -12.41
CA ALA A 79 13.54 -3.99 -11.71
C ALA A 79 14.21 -3.61 -10.38
N ALA A 80 14.84 -4.56 -9.69
CA ALA A 80 15.57 -4.29 -8.45
C ALA A 80 16.81 -3.40 -8.63
N ALA A 81 17.28 -3.18 -9.88
CA ALA A 81 18.36 -2.24 -10.15
C ALA A 81 17.88 -0.79 -10.33
N PHE A 82 16.57 -0.57 -10.45
CA PHE A 82 15.95 0.74 -10.68
C PHE A 82 15.25 1.30 -9.43
N VAL A 83 15.42 0.67 -8.29
CA VAL A 83 14.85 1.15 -7.03
C VAL A 83 15.78 2.14 -6.34
N THR A 84 15.18 3.04 -5.57
CA THR A 84 15.88 4.00 -4.71
C THR A 84 15.77 3.55 -3.27
N PRO A 85 16.90 3.27 -2.57
CA PRO A 85 16.87 2.92 -1.16
C PRO A 85 16.43 4.11 -0.31
N THR A 86 15.65 3.84 0.75
CA THR A 86 15.26 4.86 1.72
C THR A 86 16.08 4.74 3.02
N ALA A 87 16.10 5.81 3.80
CA ALA A 87 16.64 5.78 5.16
C ALA A 87 15.77 4.96 6.14
N PHE A 88 14.65 4.42 5.68
CA PHE A 88 13.62 3.76 6.51
C PHE A 88 13.63 2.23 6.36
N GLY A 89 14.62 1.68 5.65
CA GLY A 89 14.82 0.22 5.52
C GLY A 89 13.97 -0.45 4.43
N PHE A 90 13.32 0.32 3.57
CA PHE A 90 12.64 -0.19 2.37
C PHE A 90 13.10 0.57 1.12
N ASP A 91 12.90 -0.04 -0.04
CA ASP A 91 13.25 0.54 -1.32
C ASP A 91 12.01 1.06 -2.04
N VAL A 92 12.18 2.04 -2.93
CA VAL A 92 11.11 2.63 -3.74
C VAL A 92 11.40 2.46 -5.21
N LEU A 93 10.49 1.82 -5.97
CA LEU A 93 10.42 1.97 -7.42
C LEU A 93 9.55 3.19 -7.72
N ALA A 94 10.20 4.27 -8.17
CA ALA A 94 9.54 5.54 -8.39
C ALA A 94 8.69 5.54 -9.68
N ALA A 95 7.57 6.25 -9.65
CA ALA A 95 6.81 6.59 -10.86
C ALA A 95 7.65 7.41 -11.84
N PRO A 96 7.27 7.45 -13.13
CA PRO A 96 7.88 8.35 -14.12
C PRO A 96 7.92 9.81 -13.63
N LYS A 97 8.94 10.57 -14.04
CA LYS A 97 9.09 11.98 -13.62
C LYS A 97 8.21 12.93 -14.42
N GLU A 98 8.01 12.61 -15.69
CA GLU A 98 7.28 13.45 -16.62
C GLU A 98 6.00 12.76 -17.10
N LEU A 99 4.97 13.55 -17.43
CA LEU A 99 3.68 13.01 -17.85
C LEU A 99 3.75 12.25 -19.18
N ASP A 100 4.61 12.66 -20.12
CA ASP A 100 4.82 11.97 -21.39
C ASP A 100 5.48 10.60 -21.20
N GLU A 101 6.37 10.46 -20.24
CA GLU A 101 6.93 9.16 -19.82
C GLU A 101 5.84 8.20 -19.32
N ALA A 102 4.86 8.73 -18.58
CA ALA A 102 3.74 7.93 -18.07
C ALA A 102 2.86 7.34 -19.19
N PHE A 103 2.74 8.02 -20.34
CA PHE A 103 1.95 7.53 -21.48
C PHE A 103 2.57 6.34 -22.20
N ILE A 104 3.87 6.11 -22.04
CA ILE A 104 4.59 4.97 -22.63
C ILE A 104 4.33 3.70 -21.82
N MET A 105 3.99 3.85 -20.53
CA MET A 105 3.74 2.73 -19.65
C MET A 105 2.51 1.93 -20.07
N ASN A 106 2.65 0.62 -20.09
CA ASN A 106 1.57 -0.32 -20.37
C ASN A 106 1.55 -1.46 -19.35
N ALA A 107 0.51 -2.28 -19.41
CA ALA A 107 0.31 -3.36 -18.45
C ALA A 107 1.45 -4.38 -18.44
N ASP A 108 2.03 -4.70 -19.60
CA ASP A 108 3.10 -5.71 -19.72
C ASP A 108 4.39 -5.24 -19.04
N ILE A 109 4.79 -3.98 -19.29
CA ILE A 109 5.97 -3.36 -18.67
C ILE A 109 5.82 -3.33 -17.15
N VAL A 110 4.68 -2.83 -16.66
CA VAL A 110 4.44 -2.68 -15.23
C VAL A 110 4.36 -4.04 -14.54
N SER A 111 3.63 -5.00 -15.12
CA SER A 111 3.53 -6.37 -14.57
C SER A 111 4.89 -7.08 -14.57
N SER A 112 5.71 -6.89 -15.62
CA SER A 112 7.06 -7.43 -15.66
C SER A 112 7.94 -6.88 -14.54
N ALA A 113 7.89 -5.57 -14.27
CA ALA A 113 8.62 -4.96 -13.16
C ALA A 113 8.17 -5.53 -11.82
N VAL A 114 6.85 -5.59 -11.57
CA VAL A 114 6.28 -6.11 -10.32
C VAL A 114 6.66 -7.56 -10.07
N ASN A 115 6.60 -8.44 -11.09
CA ASN A 115 7.01 -9.84 -10.97
C ASN A 115 8.51 -9.98 -10.61
N GLN A 116 9.38 -9.14 -11.21
CA GLN A 116 10.81 -9.15 -10.88
C GLN A 116 11.06 -8.65 -9.44
N LEU A 117 10.32 -7.65 -8.98
CA LEU A 117 10.39 -7.21 -7.57
C LEU A 117 9.89 -8.28 -6.62
N GLN A 118 8.80 -8.99 -6.97
CA GLN A 118 8.28 -10.11 -6.16
C GLN A 118 9.34 -11.20 -5.91
N ALA A 119 10.19 -11.48 -6.90
CA ALA A 119 11.29 -12.43 -6.75
C ALA A 119 12.44 -11.90 -5.86
N ALA A 120 12.58 -10.57 -5.73
CA ALA A 120 13.69 -9.94 -5.02
C ALA A 120 13.37 -9.57 -3.55
N TYR A 121 12.11 -9.33 -3.24
CA TYR A 121 11.64 -8.81 -1.94
C TYR A 121 10.71 -9.78 -1.23
N ASP A 122 10.60 -9.67 0.09
CA ASP A 122 9.63 -10.43 0.88
C ASP A 122 8.22 -9.86 0.72
N PHE A 123 8.12 -8.53 0.55
CA PHE A 123 6.88 -7.82 0.26
C PHE A 123 7.09 -6.75 -0.82
N VAL A 124 6.17 -6.72 -1.78
CA VAL A 124 6.05 -5.64 -2.76
C VAL A 124 4.73 -4.93 -2.52
N ILE A 125 4.80 -3.66 -2.17
CA ILE A 125 3.63 -2.82 -1.93
C ILE A 125 3.37 -1.99 -3.18
N LEU A 126 2.15 -2.04 -3.70
CA LEU A 126 1.76 -1.28 -4.88
C LEU A 126 0.84 -0.13 -4.46
N ASP A 127 1.29 1.11 -4.64
CA ASP A 127 0.45 2.31 -4.56
C ASP A 127 -0.08 2.63 -5.95
N THR A 128 -1.35 2.34 -6.21
CA THR A 128 -1.95 2.43 -7.55
C THR A 128 -2.70 3.73 -7.76
N THR A 129 -2.94 4.08 -9.02
CA THR A 129 -3.90 5.14 -9.36
C THR A 129 -5.34 4.71 -9.02
N THR A 130 -6.28 5.65 -9.11
CA THR A 130 -7.70 5.40 -8.82
C THR A 130 -8.43 4.76 -10.00
N GLY A 131 -9.26 3.77 -9.73
CA GLY A 131 -10.18 3.16 -10.70
C GLY A 131 -9.57 2.06 -11.56
N PHE A 132 -10.41 1.44 -12.39
CA PHE A 132 -10.05 0.28 -13.22
C PHE A 132 -9.46 0.73 -14.55
N SER A 133 -8.14 0.84 -14.63
CA SER A 133 -7.39 0.96 -15.88
C SER A 133 -6.87 -0.42 -16.32
N ALA A 134 -6.38 -0.54 -17.55
CA ALA A 134 -5.75 -1.78 -18.02
C ALA A 134 -4.57 -2.19 -17.12
N ILE A 135 -3.76 -1.23 -16.70
CA ILE A 135 -2.63 -1.44 -15.77
C ILE A 135 -3.15 -1.92 -14.42
N ASN A 136 -4.13 -1.23 -13.82
CA ASN A 136 -4.66 -1.65 -12.54
C ASN A 136 -5.29 -3.04 -12.59
N LEU A 137 -5.97 -3.40 -13.68
CA LEU A 137 -6.53 -4.74 -13.86
C LEU A 137 -5.43 -5.81 -13.89
N SER A 138 -4.33 -5.59 -14.62
CA SER A 138 -3.21 -6.52 -14.63
C SER A 138 -2.51 -6.64 -13.26
N LEU A 139 -2.43 -5.55 -12.49
CA LEU A 139 -1.90 -5.57 -11.12
C LEU A 139 -2.80 -6.34 -10.15
N LEU A 140 -4.13 -6.24 -10.32
CA LEU A 140 -5.08 -7.02 -9.52
C LEU A 140 -4.90 -8.53 -9.72
N GLU A 141 -4.55 -8.99 -10.92
CA GLU A 141 -4.26 -10.41 -11.18
C GLU A 141 -3.04 -10.91 -10.39
N LEU A 142 -2.03 -10.06 -10.22
CA LEU A 142 -0.80 -10.37 -9.47
C LEU A 142 -0.97 -10.24 -7.95
N THR A 143 -2.01 -9.56 -7.48
CA THR A 143 -2.20 -9.16 -6.09
C THR A 143 -2.48 -10.35 -5.17
N ASP A 144 -1.73 -10.49 -4.09
CA ASP A 144 -2.00 -11.47 -3.03
C ASP A 144 -2.99 -10.92 -1.99
N VAL A 145 -2.85 -9.66 -1.59
CA VAL A 145 -3.78 -8.96 -0.69
C VAL A 145 -4.13 -7.60 -1.26
N LEU A 146 -5.42 -7.36 -1.41
CA LEU A 146 -5.99 -6.12 -1.93
C LEU A 146 -6.56 -5.28 -0.80
N TYR A 147 -5.90 -4.19 -0.46
CA TYR A 147 -6.38 -3.20 0.48
C TYR A 147 -7.23 -2.15 -0.24
N LEU A 148 -8.47 -1.99 0.20
CA LEU A 148 -9.43 -1.02 -0.32
C LEU A 148 -9.71 0.06 0.73
N PRO A 149 -8.88 1.11 0.83
CA PRO A 149 -9.17 2.22 1.71
C PRO A 149 -10.33 3.05 1.17
N CYS A 150 -11.21 3.46 2.07
CA CYS A 150 -12.27 4.41 1.79
C CYS A 150 -12.48 5.37 2.95
N VAL A 151 -13.21 6.46 2.68
CA VAL A 151 -13.71 7.41 3.67
C VAL A 151 -15.23 7.46 3.57
N VAL A 152 -15.92 7.59 4.70
CA VAL A 152 -17.40 7.54 4.75
C VAL A 152 -18.05 8.92 4.99
N ASP A 153 -17.29 9.97 5.04
CA ASP A 153 -17.77 11.34 5.22
C ASP A 153 -18.29 12.01 3.93
N PHE A 154 -18.24 11.28 2.81
CA PHE A 154 -18.61 11.76 1.49
C PHE A 154 -19.37 10.70 0.67
N ILE A 155 -20.66 10.90 0.42
CA ILE A 155 -21.56 9.95 -0.26
C ILE A 155 -21.02 9.44 -1.60
N PRO A 156 -20.48 10.28 -2.51
CA PRO A 156 -19.90 9.79 -3.77
C PRO A 156 -18.78 8.78 -3.59
N SER A 157 -17.96 8.90 -2.53
CA SER A 157 -16.91 7.92 -2.21
C SER A 157 -17.51 6.55 -1.89
N ILE A 158 -18.57 6.51 -1.09
CA ILE A 158 -19.28 5.28 -0.73
C ILE A 158 -19.93 4.65 -1.97
N LYS A 159 -20.59 5.45 -2.80
CA LYS A 159 -21.18 4.98 -4.07
C LYS A 159 -20.11 4.37 -4.97
N ASN A 160 -18.97 5.04 -5.13
CA ASN A 160 -17.89 4.56 -5.97
C ASN A 160 -17.30 3.25 -5.40
N LEU A 161 -17.12 3.15 -4.08
CA LEU A 161 -16.68 1.92 -3.43
C LEU A 161 -17.66 0.76 -3.71
N LYS A 162 -18.98 1.01 -3.58
CA LYS A 162 -20.00 -0.02 -3.91
C LYS A 162 -19.89 -0.46 -5.36
N CYS A 163 -19.80 0.49 -6.31
CA CYS A 163 -19.61 0.16 -7.73
C CYS A 163 -18.33 -0.64 -7.97
N GLY A 164 -17.24 -0.31 -7.27
CA GLY A 164 -15.98 -1.03 -7.36
C GLY A 164 -16.09 -2.45 -6.83
N ILE A 165 -16.73 -2.64 -5.68
CA ILE A 165 -17.01 -3.96 -5.11
C ILE A 165 -17.83 -4.80 -6.09
N ASP A 166 -18.89 -4.24 -6.68
CA ASP A 166 -19.73 -4.96 -7.68
C ASP A 166 -18.91 -5.29 -8.94
N THR A 167 -17.95 -4.44 -9.32
CA THR A 167 -17.04 -4.72 -10.44
C THR A 167 -16.07 -5.85 -10.11
N LEU A 168 -15.45 -5.85 -8.95
CA LEU A 168 -14.57 -6.95 -8.50
C LEU A 168 -15.33 -8.29 -8.44
N HIS A 169 -16.60 -8.28 -8.03
CA HIS A 169 -17.46 -9.47 -8.10
C HIS A 169 -17.69 -9.96 -9.54
N LYS A 170 -17.96 -9.06 -10.49
CA LYS A 170 -18.09 -9.41 -11.90
C LYS A 170 -16.82 -9.96 -12.52
N LEU A 171 -15.66 -9.46 -12.06
CA LEU A 171 -14.34 -9.95 -12.44
C LEU A 171 -13.97 -11.26 -11.72
N GLN A 172 -14.84 -11.80 -10.87
CA GLN A 172 -14.61 -13.00 -10.07
C GLN A 172 -13.36 -12.92 -9.19
N PHE A 173 -13.00 -11.69 -8.74
CA PHE A 173 -11.86 -11.49 -7.86
C PHE A 173 -12.07 -12.23 -6.53
N ASP A 174 -11.03 -12.91 -6.06
CA ASP A 174 -11.11 -13.68 -4.82
C ASP A 174 -11.24 -12.76 -3.59
N TRP A 175 -12.41 -12.81 -2.98
CA TRP A 175 -12.74 -11.99 -1.82
C TRP A 175 -11.97 -12.33 -0.55
N GLN A 176 -11.34 -13.48 -0.47
CA GLN A 176 -10.44 -13.81 0.64
C GLN A 176 -9.18 -12.94 0.63
N ARG A 177 -8.83 -12.38 -0.53
CA ARG A 177 -7.72 -11.46 -0.70
C ARG A 177 -8.08 -10.00 -0.39
N VAL A 178 -9.36 -9.63 -0.26
CA VAL A 178 -9.79 -8.23 -0.09
C VAL A 178 -9.86 -7.84 1.36
N ARG A 179 -9.33 -6.65 1.67
CA ARG A 179 -9.37 -5.98 2.99
C ARG A 179 -9.98 -4.60 2.85
N LEU A 180 -11.16 -4.40 3.40
CA LEU A 180 -11.79 -3.08 3.46
C LEU A 180 -11.21 -2.29 4.63
N ILE A 181 -10.64 -1.12 4.35
CA ILE A 181 -10.10 -0.20 5.36
C ILE A 181 -10.99 1.04 5.43
N LEU A 182 -11.62 1.29 6.57
CA LEU A 182 -12.20 2.59 6.85
C LEU A 182 -11.09 3.53 7.32
N ASN A 183 -10.63 4.41 6.41
CA ASN A 183 -9.62 5.40 6.70
C ASN A 183 -10.24 6.72 7.16
N ARG A 184 -9.46 7.51 7.89
CA ARG A 184 -9.89 8.79 8.50
C ARG A 184 -11.17 8.63 9.32
N ASN A 185 -11.27 7.49 10.00
CA ASN A 185 -12.43 7.21 10.86
C ASN A 185 -12.55 8.29 11.94
N LYS A 186 -13.69 8.97 11.98
CA LYS A 186 -14.01 10.01 12.96
C LYS A 186 -15.13 9.52 13.84
N ALA A 187 -15.08 9.88 15.12
CA ALA A 187 -16.12 9.54 16.09
C ALA A 187 -17.49 10.15 15.73
N GLU A 188 -17.49 11.27 15.01
CA GLU A 188 -18.69 12.00 14.59
C GLU A 188 -18.78 12.03 13.06
N THR A 189 -19.51 11.09 12.48
CA THR A 189 -19.92 11.12 11.08
C THR A 189 -21.42 11.23 10.97
N GLN A 190 -21.92 11.99 9.99
CA GLN A 190 -23.36 12.03 9.69
C GLN A 190 -23.85 10.72 9.05
N ILE A 191 -22.94 9.89 8.58
CA ILE A 191 -23.21 8.63 7.89
C ILE A 191 -22.81 7.50 8.83
N SER A 192 -23.75 6.64 9.18
CA SER A 192 -23.50 5.48 10.02
C SER A 192 -22.61 4.47 9.29
N VAL A 193 -21.50 4.07 9.93
CA VAL A 193 -20.62 3.00 9.39
C VAL A 193 -21.41 1.72 9.16
N LYS A 194 -22.34 1.37 10.08
CA LYS A 194 -23.21 0.18 9.94
C LYS A 194 -24.09 0.23 8.69
N ASP A 195 -24.61 1.41 8.35
CA ASP A 195 -25.43 1.57 7.14
C ASP A 195 -24.58 1.41 5.88
N VAL A 196 -23.33 1.90 5.92
CA VAL A 196 -22.36 1.69 4.83
C VAL A 196 -22.03 0.21 4.68
N GLU A 197 -21.71 -0.49 5.76
CA GLU A 197 -21.43 -1.93 5.75
C GLU A 197 -22.61 -2.73 5.22
N ALA A 198 -23.83 -2.37 5.60
CA ALA A 198 -25.06 -2.98 5.09
C ALA A 198 -25.21 -2.75 3.57
N LEU A 199 -24.94 -1.53 3.09
CA LEU A 199 -24.94 -1.20 1.67
C LEU A 199 -23.87 -1.96 0.88
N LEU A 200 -22.68 -2.12 1.44
CA LEU A 200 -21.58 -2.85 0.83
C LEU A 200 -21.79 -4.36 0.87
N GLY A 201 -22.65 -4.86 1.78
CA GLY A 201 -22.84 -6.27 2.08
C GLY A 201 -21.65 -6.91 2.82
N ARG A 202 -20.77 -6.09 3.43
CA ARG A 202 -19.53 -6.52 4.08
C ARG A 202 -19.12 -5.55 5.17
N PRO A 203 -18.53 -6.05 6.28
CA PRO A 203 -17.90 -5.19 7.29
C PRO A 203 -16.56 -4.65 6.82
N PHE A 204 -16.14 -3.53 7.40
CA PHE A 204 -14.75 -3.11 7.36
C PHE A 204 -13.91 -4.03 8.25
N GLN A 205 -12.78 -4.51 7.75
CA GLN A 205 -11.84 -5.29 8.54
C GLN A 205 -10.96 -4.39 9.41
N TYR A 206 -10.62 -3.22 8.92
CA TYR A 206 -9.69 -2.31 9.59
C TYR A 206 -10.24 -0.89 9.66
N PHE A 207 -9.90 -0.22 10.76
CA PHE A 207 -10.32 1.14 11.06
C PHE A 207 -9.08 1.96 11.37
N ILE A 208 -8.81 2.96 10.54
CA ILE A 208 -7.69 3.88 10.70
C ILE A 208 -8.25 5.26 11.05
N GLY A 209 -7.83 5.80 12.19
CA GLY A 209 -8.29 7.09 12.69
C GLY A 209 -7.83 8.26 11.83
N ASN A 210 -8.49 9.39 12.00
CA ASN A 210 -8.11 10.62 11.31
C ASN A 210 -7.04 11.36 12.11
N ASP A 211 -5.79 11.26 11.67
CA ASP A 211 -4.69 12.06 12.19
C ASP A 211 -4.11 12.99 11.10
N TYR A 212 -4.88 14.01 10.76
CA TYR A 212 -4.47 14.99 9.76
C TYR A 212 -3.17 15.73 10.14
N ARG A 213 -2.96 16.02 11.44
CA ARG A 213 -1.79 16.78 11.90
C ARG A 213 -0.52 15.92 11.83
N GLY A 214 -0.57 14.70 12.34
CA GLY A 214 0.55 13.75 12.29
C GLY A 214 0.94 13.46 10.85
N VAL A 215 -0.01 13.15 9.97
CA VAL A 215 0.25 12.91 8.55
C VAL A 215 0.84 14.14 7.85
N THR A 216 0.30 15.34 8.08
CA THR A 216 0.83 16.56 7.47
C THR A 216 2.26 16.85 7.94
N GLN A 217 2.55 16.65 9.21
CA GLN A 217 3.90 16.82 9.76
C GLN A 217 4.86 15.78 9.17
N SER A 218 4.46 14.53 9.11
CA SER A 218 5.23 13.43 8.54
C SER A 218 5.63 13.72 7.08
N ILE A 219 4.69 14.19 6.25
CA ILE A 219 4.98 14.59 4.86
C ILE A 219 5.97 15.75 4.81
N LYS A 220 5.83 16.77 5.67
CA LYS A 220 6.79 17.89 5.73
C LYS A 220 8.19 17.46 6.12
N GLU A 221 8.30 16.44 6.96
CA GLU A 221 9.59 15.91 7.42
C GLU A 221 10.17 14.86 6.48
N GLY A 222 9.40 14.42 5.47
CA GLY A 222 9.79 13.35 4.56
C GLY A 222 9.92 11.99 5.23
N LYS A 223 9.11 11.73 6.29
CA LYS A 223 9.24 10.52 7.13
C LYS A 223 7.90 9.82 7.35
N PRO A 224 7.83 8.48 7.32
CA PRO A 224 6.61 7.75 7.67
C PRO A 224 6.14 8.06 9.10
N VAL A 225 4.82 8.22 9.31
CA VAL A 225 4.24 8.52 10.64
C VAL A 225 4.59 7.44 11.66
N VAL A 226 4.52 6.18 11.27
CA VAL A 226 4.82 5.02 12.14
C VAL A 226 6.25 5.02 12.69
N LEU A 227 7.16 5.80 12.09
CA LEU A 227 8.54 5.95 12.55
C LEU A 227 8.80 7.26 13.29
N THR A 228 7.99 8.31 13.04
CA THR A 228 8.16 9.63 13.70
C THR A 228 7.43 9.71 15.02
N ASP A 229 6.27 9.10 15.12
CA ASP A 229 5.45 9.08 16.33
C ASP A 229 4.93 7.65 16.56
N LYS A 230 5.83 6.82 17.11
CA LYS A 230 5.55 5.40 17.36
C LYS A 230 4.44 5.15 18.37
N ASP A 231 4.19 6.12 19.23
CA ASP A 231 3.14 6.07 20.25
C ASP A 231 1.85 6.72 19.75
N SER A 232 1.80 7.14 18.48
CA SER A 232 0.58 7.70 17.90
C SER A 232 -0.47 6.61 17.68
N ARG A 233 -1.72 7.00 17.86
CA ARG A 233 -2.85 6.12 17.54
C ARG A 233 -2.78 5.57 16.12
N LEU A 234 -2.32 6.37 15.14
CA LEU A 234 -2.18 5.95 13.76
C LEU A 234 -1.12 4.84 13.60
N ALA A 235 0.01 4.96 14.30
CA ALA A 235 1.05 3.93 14.31
C ALA A 235 0.55 2.62 14.89
N ASP A 236 -0.18 2.68 16.02
CA ASP A 236 -0.81 1.51 16.64
C ASP A 236 -1.82 0.84 15.71
N GLU A 237 -2.72 1.63 15.12
CA GLU A 237 -3.76 1.10 14.21
C GLU A 237 -3.15 0.43 12.97
N ILE A 238 -2.09 0.99 12.38
CA ILE A 238 -1.36 0.37 11.27
C ILE A 238 -0.63 -0.89 11.75
N SER A 239 0.02 -0.84 12.90
CA SER A 239 0.69 -2.02 13.47
C SER A 239 -0.28 -3.18 13.71
N ASN A 240 -1.49 -2.89 14.20
CA ASN A 240 -2.54 -3.88 14.45
C ASN A 240 -3.03 -4.56 13.17
N VAL A 241 -3.07 -3.84 12.03
CA VAL A 241 -3.37 -4.47 10.73
C VAL A 241 -2.38 -5.60 10.47
N PHE A 242 -1.08 -5.36 10.65
CA PHE A 242 -0.06 -6.36 10.38
C PHE A 242 -0.04 -7.50 11.37
N SER A 243 -0.18 -7.22 12.66
CA SER A 243 -0.25 -8.26 13.69
C SER A 243 -1.40 -9.23 13.39
N SER A 244 -2.55 -8.69 12.98
CA SER A 244 -3.70 -9.49 12.56
C SER A 244 -3.42 -10.31 11.29
N GLU A 245 -2.77 -9.71 10.28
CA GLU A 245 -2.49 -10.38 9.00
C GLU A 245 -1.35 -11.41 9.11
N LEU A 246 -0.35 -11.17 9.96
CA LEU A 246 0.75 -12.11 10.21
C LEU A 246 0.36 -13.23 11.18
N GLY A 247 -0.84 -13.17 11.78
CA GLY A 247 -1.28 -14.15 12.77
C GLY A 247 -0.57 -14.04 14.11
N GLU A 248 0.03 -12.88 14.40
CA GLU A 248 0.60 -12.56 15.70
C GLU A 248 -0.56 -12.34 16.67
N GLN A 249 -0.71 -13.19 17.70
CA GLN A 249 -1.68 -12.93 18.77
C GLN A 249 -1.22 -11.72 19.57
N GLU A 250 -2.13 -10.79 19.86
CA GLU A 250 -1.90 -9.71 20.81
C GLU A 250 -1.50 -10.33 22.16
N GLU A 251 -0.20 -10.41 22.46
CA GLU A 251 0.24 -10.42 23.84
C GLU A 251 0.00 -9.01 24.38
N SER A 252 -1.06 -8.84 25.12
CA SER A 252 -1.39 -7.64 25.87
C SER A 252 -0.21 -7.30 26.81
N GLY A 253 0.66 -6.42 26.36
CA GLY A 253 1.76 -5.91 27.19
C GLY A 253 3.02 -5.59 26.42
N GLY A 254 3.13 -4.37 25.94
CA GLY A 254 4.41 -3.65 25.77
C GLY A 254 5.41 -4.26 24.78
N PHE A 255 5.65 -3.56 23.74
CA PHE A 255 6.67 -3.72 22.68
C PHE A 255 8.11 -4.07 23.15
N SER A 256 8.37 -4.17 24.45
CA SER A 256 9.74 -4.29 25.01
C SER A 256 10.26 -5.72 25.21
N LYS A 257 9.45 -6.75 25.04
CA LYS A 257 9.88 -8.14 25.36
C LYS A 257 10.39 -8.97 24.18
N TRP A 258 10.09 -8.61 22.95
CA TRP A 258 10.48 -9.42 21.79
C TRP A 258 11.96 -9.27 21.39
N PHE A 259 12.57 -8.09 21.66
CA PHE A 259 13.98 -7.85 21.33
C PHE A 259 15.00 -8.52 22.23
N SER A 260 14.61 -9.13 23.37
CA SER A 260 15.56 -9.78 24.29
C SER A 260 15.96 -11.21 23.91
N GLY A 261 15.34 -11.80 22.90
CA GLY A 261 15.55 -13.21 22.47
C GLY A 261 16.50 -13.42 21.30
N LEU A 262 16.89 -12.37 20.55
CA LEU A 262 17.69 -12.49 19.31
C LEU A 262 19.20 -12.27 19.49
N TRP A 263 19.67 -12.04 20.71
CA TRP A 263 21.10 -11.93 21.03
C TRP A 263 21.47 -12.94 22.12
N LYS A 264 21.44 -14.22 21.76
CA LYS A 264 22.24 -15.27 22.45
C LYS A 264 22.74 -16.26 21.43
#